data_d02f157199dd24cbb6e574c4ac2984b9
#
_entry.id   d02f157199dd24cbb6e574c4ac2984b9
#
_cell.length_a   1.000
_cell.length_b   1.000
_cell.length_c   1.000
_cell.angle_alpha   90.00
_cell.angle_beta   90.00
_cell.angle_gamma   90.00
#
_symmetry.space_group_name_H-M   'P 1'
#
loop_
_entity.id
_entity.type
_entity.pdbx_description
1 polymer ?
#
loop_
_entity_poly.entity_id
_entity_poly.type
_entity_poly.pdbx_seq_one_letter_code
_entity_poly.pdbx_strand_id
1 'polypeptide(L)'
;MLEAGSGEEALEICQSAAPDLILSDWVMPGMDGLEFCKAFRALPGDQYGYFIILTSKSEKAEVVRGLEGGADDFVTKPVNAHELRARISAGERILRMQRELTEKNRVITDTLDEIQRLYDSLDHDLIEAKKLQQSLVRDRFQDFGTGVASLMLHPSGHVGGDLVGHYRINDHRVGLFSIDVSGHGISSALMTARLAGYLSSTSPEHNVALQLMPDGSQEHLPPATVIARLNKIIMDE
;
A
#
# COMPACT_ATOMS: atom_id res chain seq x y z
N MET A 1 -19.16 -26.71 28.72
CA MET A 1 -18.23 -27.84 28.85
C MET A 1 -18.87 -29.01 28.08
N LEU A 2 -18.10 -29.65 27.23
CA LEU A 2 -18.50 -30.81 26.45
C LEU A 2 -17.71 -32.01 26.98
N GLU A 3 -18.30 -33.18 26.94
CA GLU A 3 -17.69 -34.43 27.45
C GLU A 3 -17.79 -35.50 26.37
N ALA A 4 -16.77 -36.34 26.28
CA ALA A 4 -16.69 -37.46 25.35
C ALA A 4 -16.15 -38.71 26.07
N GLY A 5 -16.65 -39.86 25.75
CA GLY A 5 -16.23 -41.14 26.32
C GLY A 5 -15.07 -41.80 25.60
N SER A 6 -14.70 -41.33 24.41
CA SER A 6 -13.58 -41.87 23.63
C SER A 6 -12.91 -40.77 22.79
N GLY A 7 -11.73 -41.04 22.23
CA GLY A 7 -11.01 -40.14 21.34
C GLY A 7 -11.76 -39.87 20.04
N GLU A 8 -12.43 -40.86 19.49
CA GLU A 8 -13.25 -40.76 18.28
C GLU A 8 -14.45 -39.83 18.48
N GLU A 9 -15.22 -40.04 19.58
CA GLU A 9 -16.34 -39.19 19.94
C GLU A 9 -15.88 -37.74 20.19
N ALA A 10 -14.75 -37.56 20.87
CA ALA A 10 -14.16 -36.25 21.10
C ALA A 10 -13.79 -35.57 19.78
N LEU A 11 -13.24 -36.28 18.81
CA LEU A 11 -12.89 -35.75 17.50
C LEU A 11 -14.13 -35.31 16.70
N GLU A 12 -15.21 -36.08 16.74
CA GLU A 12 -16.49 -35.72 16.12
C GLU A 12 -17.06 -34.43 16.73
N ILE A 13 -17.01 -34.29 18.05
CA ILE A 13 -17.41 -33.06 18.75
C ILE A 13 -16.55 -31.89 18.31
N CYS A 14 -15.23 -32.07 18.18
CA CYS A 14 -14.30 -31.01 17.75
C CYS A 14 -14.54 -30.55 16.32
N GLN A 15 -15.07 -31.39 15.44
CA GLN A 15 -15.45 -30.99 14.08
C GLN A 15 -16.64 -30.02 14.03
N SER A 16 -17.55 -30.14 15.02
CA SER A 16 -18.77 -29.30 15.09
C SER A 16 -18.65 -28.10 16.04
N ALA A 17 -17.88 -28.26 17.11
CA ALA A 17 -17.67 -27.27 18.15
C ALA A 17 -16.17 -27.12 18.39
N ALA A 18 -15.55 -26.10 17.84
CA ALA A 18 -14.11 -25.84 17.99
C ALA A 18 -13.78 -25.45 19.45
N PRO A 19 -13.32 -26.38 20.32
CA PRO A 19 -13.06 -26.09 21.72
C PRO A 19 -11.77 -25.27 21.86
N ASP A 20 -11.80 -24.32 22.77
CA ASP A 20 -10.64 -23.50 23.13
C ASP A 20 -9.61 -24.29 23.93
N LEU A 21 -10.07 -25.18 24.81
CA LEU A 21 -9.23 -25.97 25.68
C LEU A 21 -9.74 -27.40 25.72
N ILE A 22 -8.84 -28.33 25.57
CA ILE A 22 -9.10 -29.78 25.62
C ILE A 22 -8.32 -30.38 26.77
N LEU A 23 -9.02 -31.19 27.56
CA LEU A 23 -8.42 -32.00 28.60
C LEU A 23 -8.71 -33.47 28.26
N SER A 24 -7.68 -34.21 27.93
CA SER A 24 -7.81 -35.61 27.52
C SER A 24 -7.01 -36.55 28.42
N ASP A 25 -7.55 -37.70 28.69
CA ASP A 25 -6.76 -38.79 29.26
C ASP A 25 -5.75 -39.28 28.21
N TRP A 26 -4.57 -39.75 28.65
CA TRP A 26 -3.62 -40.40 27.75
C TRP A 26 -4.13 -41.76 27.29
N VAL A 27 -4.56 -42.57 28.24
CA VAL A 27 -5.03 -43.94 27.97
C VAL A 27 -6.55 -43.94 27.89
N MET A 28 -7.07 -44.13 26.70
CA MET A 28 -8.50 -44.26 26.42
C MET A 28 -8.76 -45.49 25.54
N PRO A 29 -9.96 -46.07 25.59
CA PRO A 29 -10.35 -47.15 24.66
C PRO A 29 -10.34 -46.62 23.21
N GLY A 30 -9.86 -47.43 22.26
CA GLY A 30 -9.78 -47.06 20.84
C GLY A 30 -8.64 -46.09 20.61
N MET A 31 -8.94 -44.85 20.21
CA MET A 31 -7.99 -43.80 19.99
C MET A 31 -7.43 -43.25 21.32
N ASP A 32 -6.12 -43.35 21.51
CA ASP A 32 -5.48 -42.79 22.70
C ASP A 32 -5.42 -41.24 22.65
N GLY A 33 -5.08 -40.61 23.81
CA GLY A 33 -5.07 -39.18 23.93
C GLY A 33 -4.03 -38.48 23.02
N LEU A 34 -2.92 -39.17 22.68
CA LEU A 34 -1.92 -38.66 21.78
C LEU A 34 -2.35 -38.75 20.31
N GLU A 35 -3.00 -39.83 19.95
CA GLU A 35 -3.60 -40.02 18.62
C GLU A 35 -4.73 -39.02 18.39
N PHE A 36 -5.58 -38.81 19.42
CA PHE A 36 -6.61 -37.78 19.40
C PHE A 36 -6.00 -36.37 19.22
N CYS A 37 -4.95 -36.02 19.96
CA CYS A 37 -4.27 -34.72 19.81
C CYS A 37 -3.77 -34.52 18.39
N LYS A 38 -3.10 -35.51 17.79
CA LYS A 38 -2.63 -35.45 16.41
C LYS A 38 -3.77 -35.26 15.40
N ALA A 39 -4.86 -36.05 15.58
CA ALA A 39 -6.04 -35.95 14.72
C ALA A 39 -6.72 -34.59 14.86
N PHE A 40 -6.82 -34.08 16.08
CA PHE A 40 -7.33 -32.70 16.34
C PHE A 40 -6.48 -31.62 15.67
N ARG A 41 -5.15 -31.72 15.77
CA ARG A 41 -4.23 -30.77 15.09
C ARG A 41 -4.31 -30.82 13.56
N ALA A 42 -4.75 -31.92 13.00
CA ALA A 42 -4.95 -32.14 11.57
C ALA A 42 -6.31 -31.63 11.06
N LEU A 43 -7.22 -31.24 11.94
CA LEU A 43 -8.51 -30.66 11.53
C LEU A 43 -8.31 -29.34 10.78
N PRO A 44 -9.04 -29.13 9.69
CA PRO A 44 -8.99 -27.86 8.98
C PRO A 44 -9.61 -26.74 9.83
N GLY A 45 -8.91 -25.62 9.94
CA GLY A 45 -9.38 -24.42 10.63
C GLY A 45 -8.24 -23.62 11.24
N ASP A 46 -8.47 -22.31 11.43
CA ASP A 46 -7.49 -21.40 12.00
C ASP A 46 -7.56 -21.31 13.54
N GLN A 47 -8.46 -22.07 14.17
CA GLN A 47 -8.63 -22.02 15.61
C GLN A 47 -7.64 -22.93 16.32
N TYR A 48 -6.80 -22.31 17.12
CA TYR A 48 -5.89 -23.01 18.02
C TYR A 48 -6.62 -23.39 19.29
N GLY A 49 -6.70 -24.72 19.58
CA GLY A 49 -7.19 -25.25 20.86
C GLY A 49 -6.02 -25.67 21.75
N TYR A 50 -5.99 -25.23 22.99
CA TYR A 50 -4.97 -25.60 23.96
C TYR A 50 -5.22 -27.01 24.48
N PHE A 51 -4.27 -27.95 24.29
CA PHE A 51 -4.44 -29.39 24.53
C PHE A 51 -3.61 -29.84 25.73
N ILE A 52 -4.29 -30.30 26.79
CA ILE A 52 -3.67 -30.81 28.01
C ILE A 52 -3.92 -32.33 28.08
N ILE A 53 -2.86 -33.13 28.25
CA ILE A 53 -2.97 -34.60 28.44
C ILE A 53 -2.80 -34.93 29.91
N LEU A 54 -3.74 -35.76 30.43
CA LEU A 54 -3.66 -36.35 31.74
C LEU A 54 -2.95 -37.70 31.63
N THR A 55 -1.88 -37.93 32.40
CA THR A 55 -1.08 -39.14 32.31
C THR A 55 -0.77 -39.72 33.68
N SER A 56 -0.80 -41.05 33.81
CA SER A 56 -0.25 -41.76 34.95
C SER A 56 1.25 -42.07 34.80
N LYS A 57 1.82 -41.73 33.62
CA LYS A 57 3.18 -42.04 33.26
C LYS A 57 4.06 -40.84 33.55
N SER A 58 5.01 -41.03 34.44
CA SER A 58 5.98 -39.98 34.86
C SER A 58 7.33 -40.04 34.14
N GLU A 59 7.49 -40.97 33.19
CA GLU A 59 8.75 -41.12 32.47
C GLU A 59 8.99 -39.96 31.50
N LYS A 60 10.13 -39.30 31.64
CA LYS A 60 10.50 -38.14 30.83
C LYS A 60 10.39 -38.39 29.32
N ALA A 61 10.69 -39.60 28.87
CA ALA A 61 10.61 -39.98 27.46
C ALA A 61 9.18 -39.93 26.89
N GLU A 62 8.17 -40.26 27.70
CA GLU A 62 6.75 -40.22 27.27
C GLU A 62 6.21 -38.82 27.23
N VAL A 63 6.59 -37.96 28.20
CA VAL A 63 6.26 -36.52 28.17
C VAL A 63 6.83 -35.86 26.92
N VAL A 64 8.08 -36.14 26.55
CA VAL A 64 8.69 -35.61 25.31
C VAL A 64 7.91 -36.07 24.07
N ARG A 65 7.57 -37.36 23.98
CA ARG A 65 6.77 -37.89 22.84
C ARG A 65 5.41 -37.22 22.73
N GLY A 66 4.80 -36.86 23.83
CA GLY A 66 3.51 -36.18 23.85
C GLY A 66 3.60 -34.74 23.39
N LEU A 67 4.61 -33.99 23.82
CA LEU A 67 4.87 -32.63 23.35
C LEU A 67 5.21 -32.59 21.85
N GLU A 68 6.05 -33.53 21.40
CA GLU A 68 6.34 -33.70 19.96
C GLU A 68 5.08 -34.13 19.18
N GLY A 69 4.10 -34.77 19.84
CA GLY A 69 2.81 -35.13 19.28
C GLY A 69 1.80 -34.00 19.17
N GLY A 70 2.15 -32.75 19.64
CA GLY A 70 1.32 -31.56 19.51
C GLY A 70 0.50 -31.17 20.74
N ALA A 71 0.67 -31.89 21.89
CA ALA A 71 0.08 -31.47 23.15
C ALA A 71 0.81 -30.23 23.70
N ASP A 72 0.07 -29.31 24.29
CA ASP A 72 0.63 -28.07 24.85
C ASP A 72 1.11 -28.24 26.29
N ASP A 73 0.49 -29.16 27.01
CA ASP A 73 0.82 -29.41 28.42
C ASP A 73 0.42 -30.81 28.91
N PHE A 74 0.93 -31.17 30.07
CA PHE A 74 0.66 -32.44 30.74
C PHE A 74 0.35 -32.23 32.21
N VAL A 75 -0.51 -33.07 32.74
CA VAL A 75 -0.80 -33.17 34.18
C VAL A 75 -0.72 -34.65 34.60
N THR A 76 0.10 -34.90 35.61
CA THR A 76 0.25 -36.26 36.15
C THR A 76 -0.89 -36.65 37.11
N LYS A 77 -1.36 -37.88 36.98
CA LYS A 77 -2.33 -38.48 37.94
C LYS A 77 -1.59 -38.99 39.20
N PRO A 78 -2.10 -38.77 40.43
CA PRO A 78 -3.43 -38.18 40.73
C PRO A 78 -3.43 -36.65 40.51
N VAL A 79 -4.48 -36.15 39.84
CA VAL A 79 -4.58 -34.77 39.43
C VAL A 79 -4.74 -33.86 40.64
N ASN A 80 -3.82 -32.93 40.84
CA ASN A 80 -3.93 -31.86 41.80
C ASN A 80 -4.78 -30.71 41.24
N ALA A 81 -5.89 -30.37 41.92
CA ALA A 81 -6.80 -29.31 41.46
C ALA A 81 -6.15 -27.94 41.33
N HIS A 82 -5.15 -27.62 42.17
CA HIS A 82 -4.45 -26.35 42.08
C HIS A 82 -3.49 -26.31 40.86
N GLU A 83 -2.81 -27.42 40.59
CA GLU A 83 -1.97 -27.59 39.42
C GLU A 83 -2.76 -27.49 38.12
N LEU A 84 -3.86 -28.24 38.05
CA LEU A 84 -4.75 -28.23 36.88
C LEU A 84 -5.28 -26.82 36.60
N ARG A 85 -5.76 -26.09 37.63
CA ARG A 85 -6.21 -24.69 37.45
C ARG A 85 -5.08 -23.79 36.94
N ALA A 86 -3.87 -23.92 37.45
CA ALA A 86 -2.74 -23.13 37.01
C ALA A 86 -2.42 -23.39 35.51
N ARG A 87 -2.50 -24.65 35.06
CA ARG A 87 -2.29 -25.05 33.65
C ARG A 87 -3.41 -24.50 32.75
N ILE A 88 -4.67 -24.63 33.18
CA ILE A 88 -5.80 -24.05 32.45
C ILE A 88 -5.63 -22.53 32.31
N SER A 89 -5.29 -21.84 33.41
CA SER A 89 -5.08 -20.37 33.35
C SER A 89 -3.90 -19.98 32.45
N ALA A 90 -2.84 -20.80 32.36
CA ALA A 90 -1.75 -20.60 31.41
C ALA A 90 -2.26 -20.77 29.97
N GLY A 91 -3.03 -21.83 29.69
CA GLY A 91 -3.67 -22.06 28.38
C GLY A 91 -4.58 -20.92 27.96
N GLU A 92 -5.46 -20.45 28.85
CA GLU A 92 -6.33 -19.29 28.57
C GLU A 92 -5.57 -18.03 28.19
N ARG A 93 -4.40 -17.81 28.83
CA ARG A 93 -3.54 -16.67 28.48
C ARG A 93 -2.93 -16.84 27.07
N ILE A 94 -2.48 -18.04 26.73
CA ILE A 94 -1.92 -18.35 25.40
C ILE A 94 -2.99 -18.18 24.33
N LEU A 95 -4.19 -18.71 24.55
CA LEU A 95 -5.33 -18.58 23.63
C LEU A 95 -5.70 -17.11 23.39
N ARG A 96 -5.72 -16.31 24.44
CA ARG A 96 -5.98 -14.86 24.31
C ARG A 96 -4.91 -14.17 23.48
N MET A 97 -3.63 -14.46 23.74
CA MET A 97 -2.53 -13.88 22.96
C MET A 97 -2.59 -14.31 21.50
N GLN A 98 -2.93 -15.56 21.23
CA GLN A 98 -3.09 -16.08 19.87
C GLN A 98 -4.24 -15.37 19.12
N ARG A 99 -5.40 -15.20 19.76
CA ARG A 99 -6.53 -14.47 19.18
C ARG A 99 -6.17 -12.99 18.89
N GLU A 100 -5.48 -12.37 19.84
CA GLU A 100 -5.01 -10.99 19.67
C GLU A 100 -4.04 -10.85 18.49
N LEU A 101 -3.12 -11.82 18.34
CA LEU A 101 -2.18 -11.85 17.23
C LEU A 101 -2.89 -12.06 15.88
N THR A 102 -3.83 -13.01 15.83
CA THR A 102 -4.62 -13.26 14.61
C THR A 102 -5.40 -12.03 14.19
N GLU A 103 -6.06 -11.35 15.14
CA GLU A 103 -6.82 -10.13 14.83
C GLU A 103 -5.91 -8.99 14.38
N LYS A 104 -4.76 -8.80 15.03
CA LYS A 104 -3.77 -7.81 14.59
C LYS A 104 -3.24 -8.09 13.17
N ASN A 105 -2.95 -9.35 12.88
CA ASN A 105 -2.52 -9.75 11.54
C ASN A 105 -3.61 -9.47 10.49
N ARG A 106 -4.88 -9.76 10.80
CA ARG A 106 -6.01 -9.45 9.92
C ARG A 106 -6.09 -7.94 9.64
N VAL A 107 -6.04 -7.11 10.68
CA VAL A 107 -6.09 -5.64 10.54
C VAL A 107 -4.91 -5.12 9.71
N ILE A 108 -3.70 -5.67 9.92
CA ILE A 108 -2.52 -5.28 9.13
C ILE A 108 -2.72 -5.62 7.66
N THR A 109 -3.21 -6.82 7.35
CA THR A 109 -3.46 -7.25 5.96
C THR A 109 -4.50 -6.35 5.30
N ASP A 110 -5.64 -6.11 5.95
CA ASP A 110 -6.70 -5.24 5.44
C ASP A 110 -6.17 -3.80 5.18
N THR A 111 -5.34 -3.29 6.10
CA THR A 111 -4.73 -1.96 5.97
C THR A 111 -3.73 -1.89 4.80
N LEU A 112 -2.92 -2.93 4.61
CA LEU A 112 -1.99 -3.00 3.48
C LEU A 112 -2.71 -3.03 2.14
N ASP A 113 -3.82 -3.76 2.05
CA ASP A 113 -4.65 -3.82 0.85
C ASP A 113 -5.30 -2.45 0.54
N GLU A 114 -5.73 -1.73 1.57
CA GLU A 114 -6.27 -0.37 1.41
C GLU A 114 -5.18 0.61 0.94
N ILE A 115 -4.01 0.59 1.56
CA ILE A 115 -2.87 1.41 1.17
C ILE A 115 -2.48 1.13 -0.29
N GLN A 116 -2.43 -0.13 -0.69
CA GLN A 116 -2.10 -0.50 -2.07
C GLN A 116 -3.10 0.09 -3.07
N ARG A 117 -4.41 0.00 -2.79
CA ARG A 117 -5.44 0.60 -3.65
C ARG A 117 -5.31 2.11 -3.77
N LEU A 118 -4.97 2.79 -2.65
CA LEU A 118 -4.76 4.25 -2.66
C LEU A 118 -3.52 4.63 -3.49
N TYR A 119 -2.44 3.85 -3.38
CA TYR A 119 -1.24 4.05 -4.20
C TYR A 119 -1.52 3.85 -5.69
N ASP A 120 -2.25 2.79 -6.06
CA ASP A 120 -2.60 2.49 -7.45
C ASP A 120 -3.47 3.61 -8.05
N SER A 121 -4.43 4.15 -7.27
CA SER A 121 -5.24 5.29 -7.67
C SER A 121 -4.42 6.55 -7.88
N LEU A 122 -3.51 6.86 -6.94
CA LEU A 122 -2.64 8.03 -7.02
C LEU A 122 -1.67 7.93 -8.22
N ASP A 123 -1.10 6.76 -8.47
CA ASP A 123 -0.21 6.53 -9.61
C ASP A 123 -0.94 6.76 -10.94
N HIS A 124 -2.19 6.27 -11.04
CA HIS A 124 -3.04 6.51 -12.19
C HIS A 124 -3.27 8.02 -12.44
N ASP A 125 -3.65 8.77 -11.40
CA ASP A 125 -3.85 10.23 -11.49
C ASP A 125 -2.59 10.97 -11.92
N LEU A 126 -1.42 10.56 -11.41
CA LEU A 126 -0.12 11.11 -11.79
C LEU A 126 0.25 10.81 -13.24
N ILE A 127 -0.09 9.62 -13.75
CA ILE A 127 0.09 9.26 -15.17
C ILE A 127 -0.77 10.16 -16.06
N GLU A 128 -2.02 10.41 -15.70
CA GLU A 128 -2.90 11.30 -16.46
C GLU A 128 -2.38 12.75 -16.43
N ALA A 129 -1.95 13.25 -15.26
CA ALA A 129 -1.32 14.55 -15.12
C ALA A 129 -0.07 14.70 -16.00
N LYS A 130 0.75 13.64 -16.09
CA LYS A 130 1.91 13.59 -16.99
C LYS A 130 1.52 13.73 -18.46
N LYS A 131 0.49 13.04 -18.91
CA LYS A 131 -0.03 13.16 -20.28
C LYS A 131 -0.49 14.58 -20.57
N LEU A 132 -1.21 15.21 -19.64
CA LEU A 132 -1.63 16.61 -19.76
C LEU A 132 -0.42 17.53 -19.87
N GLN A 133 0.58 17.42 -18.98
CA GLN A 133 1.79 18.23 -19.02
C GLN A 133 2.55 18.05 -20.35
N GLN A 134 2.69 16.82 -20.81
CA GLN A 134 3.34 16.53 -22.09
C GLN A 134 2.62 17.15 -23.30
N SER A 135 1.30 17.33 -23.21
CA SER A 135 0.51 17.99 -24.26
C SER A 135 0.73 19.50 -24.31
N LEU A 136 1.31 20.12 -23.27
CA LEU A 136 1.67 21.54 -23.27
C LEU A 136 2.87 21.83 -24.19
N VAL A 137 3.76 20.85 -24.38
CA VAL A 137 4.86 20.95 -25.34
C VAL A 137 4.29 20.55 -26.70
N ARG A 138 3.66 21.51 -27.37
CA ARG A 138 3.18 21.38 -28.74
C ARG A 138 4.38 21.46 -29.69
N ASP A 139 4.23 20.93 -30.88
CA ASP A 139 5.20 21.08 -31.99
C ASP A 139 6.66 20.85 -31.54
N ARG A 140 6.92 19.62 -31.00
CA ARG A 140 8.26 19.23 -30.56
C ARG A 140 9.33 19.32 -31.65
N PHE A 141 8.90 19.39 -32.90
CA PHE A 141 9.74 19.55 -34.06
C PHE A 141 9.14 20.63 -34.96
N GLN A 142 9.91 21.69 -35.25
CA GLN A 142 9.47 22.76 -36.11
C GLN A 142 10.56 23.08 -37.12
N ASP A 143 10.24 22.98 -38.40
CA ASP A 143 11.09 23.47 -39.49
C ASP A 143 10.70 24.91 -39.85
N PHE A 144 11.68 25.79 -39.82
CA PHE A 144 11.54 27.20 -40.17
C PHE A 144 12.11 27.53 -41.56
N GLY A 145 12.53 26.50 -42.32
CA GLY A 145 13.14 26.63 -43.63
C GLY A 145 14.65 26.98 -43.60
N THR A 146 15.06 27.90 -42.73
CA THR A 146 16.46 28.24 -42.50
C THR A 146 17.12 27.54 -41.33
N GLY A 147 16.32 26.78 -40.54
CA GLY A 147 16.75 26.04 -39.39
C GLY A 147 15.61 25.20 -38.81
N VAL A 148 15.97 24.24 -37.98
CA VAL A 148 15.06 23.30 -37.33
C VAL A 148 15.17 23.46 -35.81
N ALA A 149 14.07 23.57 -35.12
CA ALA A 149 14.00 23.43 -33.66
C ALA A 149 13.43 22.06 -33.26
N SER A 150 14.13 21.38 -32.36
CA SER A 150 13.67 20.15 -31.74
C SER A 150 13.63 20.34 -30.22
N LEU A 151 12.45 20.16 -29.63
CA LEU A 151 12.23 20.35 -28.19
C LEU A 151 12.10 19.01 -27.51
N MET A 152 12.88 18.81 -26.45
CA MET A 152 12.83 17.63 -25.61
C MET A 152 12.61 18.04 -24.16
N LEU A 153 11.62 17.43 -23.53
CA LEU A 153 11.33 17.58 -22.12
C LEU A 153 11.31 16.19 -21.46
N HIS A 154 12.15 16.02 -20.46
CA HIS A 154 12.22 14.78 -19.68
C HIS A 154 12.09 15.12 -18.19
N PRO A 155 10.88 14.98 -17.61
CA PRO A 155 10.67 15.29 -16.19
C PRO A 155 11.40 14.29 -15.31
N SER A 156 11.86 14.74 -14.14
CA SER A 156 12.55 13.92 -13.15
C SER A 156 11.63 12.95 -12.37
N GLY A 157 10.30 13.08 -12.53
CA GLY A 157 9.27 12.24 -11.91
C GLY A 157 8.10 12.00 -12.85
N HIS A 158 6.91 11.75 -12.29
CA HIS A 158 5.68 11.66 -13.08
C HIS A 158 5.35 13.01 -13.75
N VAL A 159 5.43 14.10 -12.98
CA VAL A 159 5.24 15.48 -13.44
C VAL A 159 6.33 16.37 -12.85
N GLY A 160 6.67 17.45 -13.51
CA GLY A 160 7.78 18.32 -13.12
C GLY A 160 7.49 19.81 -13.31
N GLY A 161 8.44 20.65 -12.83
CA GLY A 161 8.41 22.09 -12.95
C GLY A 161 8.95 22.65 -14.27
N ASP A 162 9.53 21.78 -15.10
CA ASP A 162 10.16 22.21 -16.35
C ASP A 162 9.16 22.36 -17.50
N LEU A 163 9.41 23.35 -18.35
CA LEU A 163 8.70 23.53 -19.61
C LEU A 163 9.63 24.12 -20.64
N VAL A 164 9.52 23.65 -21.87
CA VAL A 164 10.17 24.21 -23.05
C VAL A 164 9.14 24.47 -24.13
N GLY A 165 9.37 25.52 -24.91
CA GLY A 165 8.44 25.86 -25.99
C GLY A 165 9.01 26.87 -26.95
N HIS A 166 8.23 27.14 -27.99
CA HIS A 166 8.52 28.16 -28.97
C HIS A 166 7.24 28.89 -29.38
N TYR A 167 7.38 30.07 -29.88
CA TYR A 167 6.34 30.85 -30.57
C TYR A 167 6.92 31.59 -31.78
N ARG A 168 6.13 31.68 -32.86
CA ARG A 168 6.53 32.38 -34.07
C ARG A 168 6.37 33.89 -33.84
N ILE A 169 7.42 34.64 -34.11
CA ILE A 169 7.40 36.10 -34.03
C ILE A 169 7.00 36.67 -35.41
N ASN A 170 7.69 36.28 -36.45
CA ASN A 170 7.38 36.59 -37.84
C ASN A 170 8.08 35.57 -38.77
N ASP A 171 8.14 35.82 -40.07
CA ASP A 171 8.76 34.92 -41.03
C ASP A 171 10.27 34.73 -40.83
N HIS A 172 10.91 35.62 -40.05
CA HIS A 172 12.36 35.65 -39.85
C HIS A 172 12.78 35.49 -38.39
N ARG A 173 11.82 35.44 -37.45
CA ARG A 173 12.11 35.39 -36.02
C ARG A 173 11.22 34.41 -35.28
N VAL A 174 11.83 33.66 -34.36
CA VAL A 174 11.19 32.73 -33.45
C VAL A 174 11.60 33.04 -32.02
N GLY A 175 10.67 33.05 -31.09
CA GLY A 175 10.93 33.04 -29.67
C GLY A 175 11.05 31.62 -29.14
N LEU A 176 12.14 31.31 -28.42
CA LEU A 176 12.32 30.08 -27.70
C LEU A 176 12.30 30.41 -26.21
N PHE A 177 11.69 29.52 -25.40
CA PHE A 177 11.69 29.69 -23.95
C PHE A 177 11.94 28.34 -23.25
N SER A 178 12.60 28.44 -22.10
CA SER A 178 12.74 27.38 -21.12
C SER A 178 12.39 27.95 -19.76
N ILE A 179 11.53 27.25 -19.04
CA ILE A 179 11.05 27.62 -17.71
C ILE A 179 11.40 26.45 -16.79
N ASP A 180 11.93 26.80 -15.62
CA ASP A 180 12.19 25.87 -14.52
C ASP A 180 11.51 26.41 -13.27
N VAL A 181 10.45 25.76 -12.82
CA VAL A 181 9.75 26.08 -11.57
C VAL A 181 10.34 25.25 -10.46
N SER A 182 10.88 25.92 -9.45
CA SER A 182 11.52 25.26 -8.31
C SER A 182 10.58 24.29 -7.61
N GLY A 183 11.09 23.08 -7.27
CA GLY A 183 10.33 21.99 -6.67
C GLY A 183 9.93 20.93 -7.70
N HIS A 184 9.19 19.93 -7.23
CA HIS A 184 8.74 18.80 -8.05
C HIS A 184 7.29 18.41 -7.70
N GLY A 185 6.68 17.62 -8.56
CA GLY A 185 5.33 17.11 -8.37
C GLY A 185 4.24 18.04 -8.89
N ILE A 186 3.03 17.86 -8.37
CA ILE A 186 1.81 18.47 -8.93
C ILE A 186 1.83 20.00 -8.86
N SER A 187 2.30 20.58 -7.76
CA SER A 187 2.28 22.04 -7.57
C SER A 187 3.16 22.76 -8.58
N SER A 188 4.39 22.28 -8.81
CA SER A 188 5.28 22.84 -9.83
C SER A 188 4.74 22.63 -11.23
N ALA A 189 4.14 21.47 -11.52
CA ALA A 189 3.52 21.16 -12.81
C ALA A 189 2.32 22.07 -13.11
N LEU A 190 1.49 22.37 -12.11
CA LEU A 190 0.35 23.30 -12.28
C LEU A 190 0.84 24.74 -12.57
N MET A 191 1.87 25.20 -11.85
CA MET A 191 2.48 26.50 -12.14
C MET A 191 3.06 26.54 -13.55
N THR A 192 3.76 25.49 -13.98
CA THR A 192 4.29 25.34 -15.33
C THR A 192 3.19 25.39 -16.38
N ALA A 193 2.09 24.66 -16.16
CA ALA A 193 0.93 24.67 -17.07
C ALA A 193 0.32 26.07 -17.22
N ARG A 194 0.24 26.80 -16.12
CA ARG A 194 -0.23 28.19 -16.11
C ARG A 194 0.69 29.13 -16.88
N LEU A 195 2.01 29.03 -16.65
CA LEU A 195 2.99 29.80 -17.38
C LEU A 195 2.98 29.47 -18.90
N ALA A 196 2.75 28.22 -19.27
CA ALA A 196 2.54 27.78 -20.65
C ALA A 196 1.38 28.53 -21.30
N GLY A 197 0.27 28.72 -20.57
CA GLY A 197 -0.88 29.48 -21.04
C GLY A 197 -0.54 30.92 -21.42
N TYR A 198 0.30 31.59 -20.63
CA TYR A 198 0.74 32.96 -20.89
C TYR A 198 1.75 33.11 -22.04
N LEU A 199 2.33 32.01 -22.51
CA LEU A 199 3.26 31.98 -23.65
C LEU A 199 2.71 31.27 -24.87
N SER A 200 1.43 30.90 -24.83
CA SER A 200 0.78 30.12 -25.88
C SER A 200 0.57 30.95 -27.15
N SER A 201 0.97 30.40 -28.28
CA SER A 201 0.69 30.98 -29.61
C SER A 201 -0.77 30.83 -30.04
N THR A 202 -1.58 29.96 -29.37
CA THR A 202 -2.97 29.71 -29.72
C THR A 202 -3.95 30.73 -29.17
N SER A 203 -3.52 31.56 -28.21
CA SER A 203 -4.35 32.63 -27.62
C SER A 203 -3.54 33.92 -27.61
N PRO A 204 -3.40 34.59 -28.74
CA PRO A 204 -2.55 35.79 -28.88
C PRO A 204 -2.92 36.91 -27.91
N GLU A 205 -4.20 37.06 -27.57
CA GLU A 205 -4.72 38.05 -26.64
C GLU A 205 -4.22 37.84 -25.20
N HIS A 206 -3.88 36.61 -24.81
CA HIS A 206 -3.37 36.26 -23.48
C HIS A 206 -1.85 36.08 -23.48
N ASN A 207 -1.20 36.14 -24.63
CA ASN A 207 0.23 35.90 -24.74
C ASN A 207 1.02 37.14 -24.27
N VAL A 208 1.72 37.03 -23.15
CA VAL A 208 2.50 38.13 -22.55
C VAL A 208 3.69 38.59 -23.41
N ALA A 209 4.10 37.79 -24.39
CA ALA A 209 5.14 38.12 -25.34
C ALA A 209 4.64 39.00 -26.50
N LEU A 210 3.32 39.23 -26.60
CA LEU A 210 2.69 39.99 -27.62
C LEU A 210 2.12 41.31 -27.07
N GLN A 211 2.13 42.35 -27.89
CA GLN A 211 1.43 43.57 -27.65
C GLN A 211 0.58 43.92 -28.86
N LEU A 212 -0.70 44.14 -28.65
CA LEU A 212 -1.62 44.61 -29.70
C LEU A 212 -1.38 46.11 -29.89
N MET A 213 -1.11 46.50 -31.12
CA MET A 213 -0.92 47.89 -31.51
C MET A 213 -2.26 48.54 -31.86
N PRO A 214 -2.37 49.91 -31.86
CA PRO A 214 -3.61 50.60 -32.18
C PRO A 214 -4.15 50.37 -33.59
N ASP A 215 -3.29 49.94 -34.52
CA ASP A 215 -3.64 49.58 -35.90
C ASP A 215 -4.13 48.13 -36.05
N GLY A 216 -4.23 47.39 -34.92
CA GLY A 216 -4.62 46.00 -34.92
C GLY A 216 -3.47 45.03 -35.21
N SER A 217 -2.27 45.49 -35.46
CA SER A 217 -1.09 44.65 -35.63
C SER A 217 -0.58 44.13 -34.27
N GLN A 218 0.17 43.05 -34.31
CA GLN A 218 0.80 42.47 -33.11
C GLN A 218 2.32 42.72 -33.15
N GLU A 219 2.85 43.34 -32.10
CA GLU A 219 4.29 43.50 -31.91
C GLU A 219 4.78 42.52 -30.84
N HIS A 220 5.97 41.97 -31.06
CA HIS A 220 6.62 41.04 -30.10
C HIS A 220 7.53 41.83 -29.17
N LEU A 221 7.36 41.62 -27.89
CA LEU A 221 8.10 42.29 -26.86
C LEU A 221 9.50 41.69 -26.68
N PRO A 222 10.49 42.51 -26.30
CA PRO A 222 11.80 41.99 -25.91
C PRO A 222 11.73 41.05 -24.75
N PRO A 223 12.62 40.02 -24.66
CA PRO A 223 12.60 39.00 -23.60
C PRO A 223 12.58 39.58 -22.18
N ALA A 224 13.31 40.65 -21.93
CA ALA A 224 13.32 41.33 -20.61
C ALA A 224 11.93 41.86 -20.22
N THR A 225 11.16 42.38 -21.17
CA THR A 225 9.79 42.87 -20.94
C THR A 225 8.83 41.71 -20.69
N VAL A 226 9.00 40.62 -21.42
CA VAL A 226 8.20 39.37 -21.22
C VAL A 226 8.41 38.83 -19.81
N ILE A 227 9.67 38.75 -19.36
CA ILE A 227 10.00 38.30 -18.00
C ILE A 227 9.40 39.23 -16.95
N ALA A 228 9.51 40.57 -17.15
CA ALA A 228 8.93 41.51 -16.22
C ALA A 228 7.41 41.40 -16.11
N ARG A 229 6.70 41.17 -17.23
CA ARG A 229 5.25 40.91 -17.24
C ARG A 229 4.89 39.61 -16.53
N LEU A 230 5.59 38.49 -16.81
CA LEU A 230 5.39 37.23 -16.13
C LEU A 230 5.60 37.36 -14.62
N ASN A 231 6.70 38.04 -14.22
CA ASN A 231 6.98 38.26 -12.80
C ASN A 231 5.88 39.07 -12.11
N LYS A 232 5.34 40.10 -12.77
CA LYS A 232 4.21 40.85 -12.23
C LYS A 232 2.97 39.98 -12.03
N ILE A 233 2.61 39.19 -13.02
CA ILE A 233 1.45 38.26 -12.93
C ILE A 233 1.60 37.28 -11.77
N ILE A 234 2.82 36.71 -11.59
CA ILE A 234 3.08 35.73 -10.52
C ILE A 234 3.04 36.38 -9.13
N MET A 235 3.47 37.66 -9.01
CA MET A 235 3.54 38.37 -7.73
C MET A 235 2.22 39.00 -7.30
N ASP A 236 1.32 39.31 -8.25
CA ASP A 236 0.00 39.93 -7.99
C ASP A 236 -1.08 38.92 -7.58
N GLU A 237 -0.78 37.62 -7.55
CA GLU A 237 -1.66 36.52 -7.17
C GLU A 237 -1.22 35.83 -5.90
#